data_394bacb31a6ab705019397d9dcf407c9
#
_entry.id   394bacb31a6ab705019397d9dcf407c9
#
_cell.length_a   1.000
_cell.length_b   1.000
_cell.length_c   1.000
_cell.angle_alpha   90.00
_cell.angle_beta   90.00
_cell.angle_gamma   90.00
#
_symmetry.space_group_name_H-M   'P 1'
#
loop_
_entity.id
_entity.type
_entity.pdbx_description
1 polymer ?
#
loop_
_entity_poly.entity_id
_entity_poly.type
_entity_poly.pdbx_seq_one_letter_code
_entity_poly.pdbx_strand_id
1 'polypeptide(L)'
;MHTLARSPRAWHAVYSVESEEGENVLKSFNSLSKSRYAVSKLRGGIVGVEASEQDSLVQQTNAATNHLSVAVGGTFDHLHIGHKLLLTMFAFTLGRRQSSTSDTIPSLLTIGITGDALLKNKKFAEHLESWKERQESVHNFLSPLVHFGSPDDERISVEEVNEPGPNGHVVHVSYPSGLTIRYVEIWDPFGPTITDKDISALVLSLETRSGGAAVNKKRNEQGWDPLEVFEVAVLDASEEDNVDETFQTKLSSTEIRRKRSERTQSETQA
;
A
#
# COMPACT_ATOMS: atom_id res chain seq x y z
N MET A 1 3.88 10.07 17.16
CA MET A 1 4.42 9.29 18.30
C MET A 1 3.41 9.15 19.44
N HIS A 2 2.76 10.21 19.93
CA HIS A 2 1.77 10.13 21.02
C HIS A 2 0.66 9.10 20.78
N THR A 3 0.04 9.11 19.62
CA THR A 3 -1.05 8.18 19.26
C THR A 3 -0.56 6.73 19.26
N LEU A 4 0.63 6.48 18.69
CA LEU A 4 1.21 5.15 18.62
C LEU A 4 1.55 4.60 20.01
N ALA A 5 2.25 5.39 20.84
CA ALA A 5 2.69 4.98 22.17
C ALA A 5 1.54 4.78 23.17
N ARG A 6 0.40 5.43 22.94
CA ARG A 6 -0.82 5.35 23.77
C ARG A 6 -1.93 4.54 23.13
N SER A 7 -1.64 3.86 22.05
CA SER A 7 -2.60 2.98 21.39
C SER A 7 -3.15 1.95 22.39
N PRO A 8 -4.45 1.64 22.36
CA PRO A 8 -5.05 0.56 23.15
C PRO A 8 -4.66 -0.83 22.63
N ARG A 9 -3.97 -0.91 21.49
CA ARG A 9 -3.50 -2.18 20.90
C ARG A 9 -2.41 -2.80 21.77
N ALA A 10 -2.47 -4.12 21.97
CA ALA A 10 -1.41 -4.88 22.61
C ALA A 10 -0.26 -5.12 21.64
N TRP A 11 0.89 -4.52 21.90
CA TRP A 11 2.11 -4.76 21.14
C TRP A 11 2.83 -5.98 21.71
N HIS A 12 3.13 -6.98 20.89
CA HIS A 12 3.90 -8.16 21.29
C HIS A 12 5.39 -7.88 21.31
N ALA A 13 5.87 -7.05 20.40
CA ALA A 13 7.27 -6.64 20.29
C ALA A 13 7.39 -5.25 19.68
N VAL A 14 8.49 -4.59 19.96
CA VAL A 14 8.88 -3.31 19.36
C VAL A 14 10.22 -3.50 18.66
N TYR A 15 10.29 -3.11 17.41
CA TYR A 15 11.52 -3.13 16.63
C TYR A 15 12.00 -1.70 16.41
N SER A 16 13.29 -1.47 16.62
CA SER A 16 13.92 -0.17 16.38
C SER A 16 15.15 -0.34 15.51
N VAL A 17 15.38 0.61 14.62
CA VAL A 17 16.57 0.61 13.76
C VAL A 17 17.80 1.02 14.60
N GLU A 18 18.95 0.37 14.36
CA GLU A 18 20.26 0.75 14.94
C GLU A 18 20.80 2.00 14.25
N SER A 19 20.19 3.15 14.55
CA SER A 19 20.67 4.47 14.16
C SER A 19 20.39 5.47 15.27
N GLU A 20 21.00 6.64 15.23
CA GLU A 20 20.76 7.71 16.21
C GLU A 20 19.27 8.14 16.20
N GLU A 21 18.69 8.28 15.02
CA GLU A 21 17.27 8.61 14.84
C GLU A 21 16.37 7.52 15.41
N GLY A 22 16.68 6.24 15.12
CA GLY A 22 15.95 5.09 15.65
C GLY A 22 15.97 5.05 17.18
N GLU A 23 17.11 5.33 17.80
CA GLU A 23 17.21 5.43 19.26
C GLU A 23 16.42 6.61 19.83
N ASN A 24 16.44 7.77 19.19
CA ASN A 24 15.68 8.94 19.62
C ASN A 24 14.17 8.70 19.52
N VAL A 25 13.72 8.04 18.43
CA VAL A 25 12.31 7.61 18.27
C VAL A 25 11.93 6.62 19.35
N LEU A 26 12.78 5.63 19.63
CA LEU A 26 12.53 4.61 20.67
C LEU A 26 12.45 5.25 22.08
N LYS A 27 13.36 6.16 22.42
CA LYS A 27 13.32 6.91 23.69
C LYS A 27 12.01 7.68 23.81
N SER A 28 11.59 8.37 22.75
CA SER A 28 10.32 9.10 22.71
C SER A 28 9.11 8.18 22.88
N PHE A 29 9.12 7.01 22.21
CA PHE A 29 8.07 6.01 22.38
C PHE A 29 7.99 5.50 23.81
N ASN A 30 9.12 5.10 24.40
CA ASN A 30 9.18 4.56 25.76
C ASN A 30 8.77 5.58 26.82
N SER A 31 9.05 6.88 26.61
CA SER A 31 8.64 7.94 27.54
C SER A 31 7.13 8.19 27.54
N LEU A 32 6.46 7.88 26.45
CA LEU A 32 5.02 8.09 26.25
C LEU A 32 4.18 6.83 26.50
N SER A 33 4.81 5.66 26.39
CA SER A 33 4.13 4.38 26.57
C SER A 33 3.89 4.09 28.06
N LYS A 34 2.70 3.54 28.36
CA LYS A 34 2.35 3.08 29.71
C LYS A 34 2.94 1.71 30.04
N SER A 35 3.35 0.94 29.03
CA SER A 35 3.84 -0.44 29.17
C SER A 35 5.28 -0.52 28.70
N ARG A 36 6.02 -1.46 29.27
CA ARG A 36 7.35 -1.83 28.80
C ARG A 36 7.23 -3.02 27.84
N TYR A 37 7.81 -2.88 26.67
CA TYR A 37 7.82 -3.92 25.64
C TYR A 37 9.22 -4.46 25.44
N ALA A 38 9.30 -5.71 24.99
CA ALA A 38 10.56 -6.26 24.49
C ALA A 38 10.96 -5.50 23.22
N VAL A 39 12.19 -4.98 23.21
CA VAL A 39 12.72 -4.22 22.08
C VAL A 39 13.80 -5.02 21.39
N SER A 40 13.63 -5.25 20.08
CA SER A 40 14.65 -5.84 19.22
C SER A 40 15.23 -4.77 18.31
N LYS A 41 16.56 -4.73 18.20
CA LYS A 41 17.23 -3.80 17.30
C LYS A 41 17.42 -4.46 15.93
N LEU A 42 17.14 -3.69 14.88
CA LEU A 42 17.34 -4.09 13.50
C LEU A 42 18.51 -3.27 12.93
N ARG A 43 19.45 -3.94 12.30
CA ARG A 43 20.48 -3.23 11.55
C ARG A 43 19.83 -2.52 10.38
N GLY A 44 19.96 -1.20 10.32
CA GLY A 44 19.49 -0.41 9.21
C GLY A 44 20.25 -0.75 7.94
N GLY A 45 19.54 -1.23 6.91
CA GLY A 45 20.13 -1.59 5.62
C GLY A 45 20.32 -0.40 4.66
N ILE A 46 20.31 0.84 5.14
CA ILE A 46 20.75 1.97 4.31
C ILE A 46 22.27 2.04 4.42
N VAL A 47 22.96 1.30 3.56
CA VAL A 47 24.34 1.63 3.22
C VAL A 47 24.26 2.98 2.52
N GLY A 48 24.75 4.04 3.16
CA GLY A 48 24.91 5.33 2.50
C GLY A 48 25.83 5.08 1.30
N VAL A 49 25.27 5.04 0.12
CA VAL A 49 26.04 5.24 -1.10
C VAL A 49 26.55 6.67 -0.97
N GLU A 50 27.86 6.87 -0.88
CA GLU A 50 28.44 8.21 -0.98
C GLU A 50 27.91 8.80 -2.29
N ALA A 51 26.97 9.73 -2.17
CA ALA A 51 26.43 10.44 -3.33
C ALA A 51 27.61 11.13 -3.99
N SER A 52 27.88 10.83 -5.25
CA SER A 52 28.86 11.58 -6.04
C SER A 52 28.45 13.06 -5.99
N GLU A 53 29.41 13.99 -5.96
CA GLU A 53 29.14 15.44 -5.85
C GLU A 53 28.17 15.98 -6.92
N GLN A 54 27.86 15.19 -7.96
CA GLN A 54 26.88 15.50 -9.00
C GLN A 54 25.43 15.22 -8.58
N ASP A 55 25.18 14.29 -7.64
CA ASP A 55 23.81 13.99 -7.15
C ASP A 55 23.33 14.99 -6.08
N SER A 56 24.26 15.70 -5.43
CA SER A 56 23.92 16.70 -4.42
C SER A 56 23.26 17.98 -4.98
N LEU A 57 23.35 18.24 -6.26
CA LEU A 57 22.71 19.40 -6.90
C LEU A 57 21.24 19.14 -7.30
N VAL A 58 20.80 17.89 -7.35
CA VAL A 58 19.40 17.52 -7.70
C VAL A 58 18.50 17.48 -6.46
N GLN A 59 19.07 17.36 -5.25
CA GLN A 59 18.27 17.26 -4.01
C GLN A 59 17.79 18.59 -3.43
N GLN A 60 18.13 19.75 -3.99
CA GLN A 60 17.81 21.05 -3.38
C GLN A 60 16.61 21.80 -3.97
N THR A 61 15.82 21.25 -4.88
CA THR A 61 14.71 22.00 -5.53
C THR A 61 13.33 21.38 -5.49
N ASN A 62 13.12 20.25 -4.87
CA ASN A 62 11.76 19.72 -4.73
C ASN A 62 11.31 19.88 -3.29
N ALA A 63 10.53 20.95 -3.00
CA ALA A 63 9.60 20.92 -1.88
C ALA A 63 8.74 19.67 -2.09
N ALA A 64 8.90 18.67 -1.19
CA ALA A 64 8.18 17.41 -1.30
C ALA A 64 6.70 17.71 -1.51
N THR A 65 6.15 17.32 -2.66
CA THR A 65 4.74 17.54 -2.98
C THR A 65 3.91 16.80 -1.93
N ASN A 66 3.00 17.53 -1.29
CA ASN A 66 2.19 16.98 -0.21
C ASN A 66 0.92 16.36 -0.81
N HIS A 67 0.93 15.07 -1.11
CA HIS A 67 -0.21 14.38 -1.70
C HIS A 67 -1.25 14.03 -0.64
N LEU A 68 -2.45 14.56 -0.79
CA LEU A 68 -3.59 14.24 0.08
C LEU A 68 -4.54 13.20 -0.55
N SER A 69 -4.37 12.90 -1.83
CA SER A 69 -5.12 11.87 -2.56
C SER A 69 -4.14 11.04 -3.39
N VAL A 70 -4.00 9.77 -3.02
CA VAL A 70 -3.04 8.84 -3.62
C VAL A 70 -3.78 7.60 -4.11
N ALA A 71 -3.35 7.04 -5.25
CA ALA A 71 -3.92 5.83 -5.81
C ALA A 71 -2.89 4.71 -5.93
N VAL A 72 -3.37 3.47 -5.86
CA VAL A 72 -2.66 2.24 -6.21
C VAL A 72 -3.64 1.29 -6.90
N GLY A 73 -3.19 0.50 -7.85
CA GLY A 73 -4.00 -0.52 -8.51
C GLY A 73 -3.34 -1.89 -8.50
N GLY A 74 -4.15 -2.94 -8.45
CA GLY A 74 -3.63 -4.30 -8.50
C GLY A 74 -4.72 -5.37 -8.39
N THR A 75 -4.31 -6.63 -8.56
CA THR A 75 -5.20 -7.77 -8.31
C THR A 75 -5.28 -8.08 -6.82
N PHE A 76 -4.17 -7.96 -6.09
CA PHE A 76 -4.01 -8.22 -4.66
C PHE A 76 -4.48 -9.62 -4.22
N ASP A 77 -4.37 -10.59 -5.10
CA ASP A 77 -4.74 -11.98 -4.87
C ASP A 77 -3.69 -12.66 -3.99
N HIS A 78 -4.13 -13.39 -2.96
CA HIS A 78 -3.26 -14.01 -1.96
C HIS A 78 -2.16 -13.05 -1.46
N LEU A 79 -2.56 -12.08 -0.68
CA LEU A 79 -1.73 -10.95 -0.25
C LEU A 79 -0.37 -11.42 0.31
N HIS A 80 0.68 -11.30 -0.49
CA HIS A 80 2.04 -11.71 -0.16
C HIS A 80 2.95 -10.51 0.14
N ILE A 81 4.21 -10.76 0.53
CA ILE A 81 5.14 -9.72 0.97
C ILE A 81 5.35 -8.60 -0.06
N GLY A 82 5.35 -8.91 -1.35
CA GLY A 82 5.44 -7.90 -2.41
C GLY A 82 4.26 -6.95 -2.40
N HIS A 83 3.03 -7.47 -2.31
CA HIS A 83 1.84 -6.63 -2.15
C HIS A 83 1.90 -5.79 -0.86
N LYS A 84 2.36 -6.38 0.24
CA LYS A 84 2.48 -5.67 1.53
C LYS A 84 3.47 -4.53 1.46
N LEU A 85 4.61 -4.73 0.79
CA LEU A 85 5.60 -3.66 0.58
C LEU A 85 5.02 -2.53 -0.28
N LEU A 86 4.37 -2.86 -1.41
CA LEU A 86 3.71 -1.89 -2.27
C LEU A 86 2.66 -1.06 -1.50
N LEU A 87 1.78 -1.72 -0.74
CA LEU A 87 0.75 -1.08 0.07
C LEU A 87 1.33 -0.25 1.22
N THR A 88 2.46 -0.65 1.81
CA THR A 88 3.16 0.13 2.82
C THR A 88 3.71 1.44 2.23
N MET A 89 4.39 1.35 1.08
CA MET A 89 4.91 2.54 0.38
C MET A 89 3.78 3.45 -0.09
N PHE A 90 2.68 2.87 -0.59
CA PHE A 90 1.46 3.61 -0.93
C PHE A 90 0.91 4.42 0.26
N ALA A 91 0.81 3.80 1.44
CA ALA A 91 0.36 4.52 2.65
C ALA A 91 1.33 5.64 3.07
N PHE A 92 2.64 5.46 2.88
CA PHE A 92 3.65 6.47 3.19
C PHE A 92 3.75 7.62 2.17
N THR A 93 3.26 7.42 0.96
CA THR A 93 3.17 8.50 -0.05
C THR A 93 2.15 9.56 0.35
N LEU A 94 1.19 9.20 1.23
CA LEU A 94 0.23 10.16 1.74
C LEU A 94 0.95 11.24 2.57
N GLY A 95 0.78 12.48 2.17
CA GLY A 95 1.43 13.62 2.79
C GLY A 95 0.95 13.91 4.21
N ARG A 96 1.76 14.65 4.95
CA ARG A 96 1.41 15.08 6.32
C ARG A 96 0.33 16.16 6.26
N ARG A 97 -0.70 16.00 7.09
CA ARG A 97 -1.62 17.09 7.37
C ARG A 97 -0.94 18.17 8.17
N GLN A 98 -1.05 19.40 7.71
CA GLN A 98 -0.65 20.56 8.51
C GLN A 98 -1.78 20.87 9.49
N SER A 99 -1.50 20.76 10.79
CA SER A 99 -2.45 20.96 11.90
C SER A 99 -2.79 22.44 12.17
N SER A 100 -2.58 23.35 11.23
CA SER A 100 -2.61 24.79 11.52
C SER A 100 -3.98 25.48 11.31
N THR A 101 -5.01 24.77 10.89
CA THR A 101 -6.36 25.34 10.73
C THR A 101 -7.42 24.37 11.27
N SER A 102 -8.51 24.90 11.78
CA SER A 102 -9.66 24.16 12.32
C SER A 102 -10.35 23.24 11.31
N ASP A 103 -10.05 23.37 10.03
CA ASP A 103 -10.60 22.56 8.96
C ASP A 103 -9.61 21.45 8.62
N THR A 104 -9.94 20.24 9.03
CA THR A 104 -9.21 19.04 8.62
C THR A 104 -9.43 18.80 7.13
N ILE A 105 -8.41 19.09 6.30
CA ILE A 105 -8.45 18.72 4.89
C ILE A 105 -8.52 17.18 4.82
N PRO A 106 -9.57 16.61 4.20
CA PRO A 106 -9.70 15.17 4.09
C PRO A 106 -8.56 14.59 3.26
N SER A 107 -8.06 13.42 3.64
CA SER A 107 -7.08 12.69 2.85
C SER A 107 -7.67 11.36 2.39
N LEU A 108 -7.26 10.93 1.19
CA LEU A 108 -7.85 9.81 0.49
C LEU A 108 -6.78 8.84 0.00
N LEU A 109 -6.91 7.58 0.37
CA LEU A 109 -6.16 6.46 -0.19
C LEU A 109 -7.11 5.65 -1.08
N THR A 110 -6.88 5.66 -2.38
CA THR A 110 -7.71 4.93 -3.37
C THR A 110 -7.00 3.66 -3.83
N ILE A 111 -7.67 2.51 -3.64
CA ILE A 111 -7.15 1.20 -4.04
C ILE A 111 -8.07 0.61 -5.10
N GLY A 112 -7.58 0.56 -6.33
CA GLY A 112 -8.24 -0.14 -7.42
C GLY A 112 -7.95 -1.64 -7.35
N ILE A 113 -8.97 -2.46 -7.05
CA ILE A 113 -8.85 -3.92 -7.01
C ILE A 113 -9.53 -4.49 -8.24
N THR A 114 -8.79 -5.25 -9.05
CA THR A 114 -9.31 -5.82 -10.31
C THR A 114 -10.56 -6.66 -10.06
N GLY A 115 -11.65 -6.38 -10.77
CA GLY A 115 -12.90 -7.12 -10.67
C GLY A 115 -12.76 -8.57 -11.13
N ASP A 116 -13.53 -9.46 -10.53
CA ASP A 116 -13.46 -10.92 -10.77
C ASP A 116 -13.69 -11.29 -12.25
N ALA A 117 -14.51 -10.50 -12.94
CA ALA A 117 -14.80 -10.72 -14.36
C ALA A 117 -13.56 -10.66 -15.26
N LEU A 118 -12.56 -9.83 -14.91
CA LEU A 118 -11.31 -9.69 -15.66
C LEU A 118 -10.28 -10.79 -15.36
N LEU A 119 -10.51 -11.57 -14.31
CA LEU A 119 -9.55 -12.56 -13.82
C LEU A 119 -9.81 -13.99 -14.27
N LYS A 120 -10.91 -14.24 -15.01
CA LYS A 120 -11.35 -15.58 -15.44
C LYS A 120 -10.30 -16.36 -16.23
N ASN A 121 -9.41 -15.66 -16.95
CA ASN A 121 -8.37 -16.27 -17.77
C ASN A 121 -7.01 -16.38 -17.06
N LYS A 122 -6.95 -16.13 -15.77
CA LYS A 122 -5.71 -16.30 -14.98
C LYS A 122 -5.41 -17.79 -14.79
N LYS A 123 -4.13 -18.16 -14.78
CA LYS A 123 -3.71 -19.54 -14.46
C LYS A 123 -4.20 -19.92 -13.06
N PHE A 124 -4.75 -21.12 -12.91
CA PHE A 124 -5.32 -21.62 -11.64
C PHE A 124 -6.41 -20.69 -11.07
N ALA A 125 -7.32 -20.26 -11.95
CA ALA A 125 -8.39 -19.32 -11.61
C ALA A 125 -9.36 -19.88 -10.55
N GLU A 126 -9.49 -21.20 -10.44
CA GLU A 126 -10.28 -21.90 -9.43
C GLU A 126 -9.82 -21.67 -8.00
N HIS A 127 -8.58 -21.22 -7.81
CA HIS A 127 -8.01 -20.87 -6.51
C HIS A 127 -7.88 -19.36 -6.28
N LEU A 128 -8.47 -18.57 -7.14
CA LEU A 128 -8.43 -17.12 -7.05
C LEU A 128 -9.39 -16.64 -5.95
N GLU A 129 -8.92 -15.73 -5.10
CA GLU A 129 -9.77 -15.10 -4.09
C GLU A 129 -10.80 -14.18 -4.75
N SER A 130 -12.03 -14.17 -4.26
CA SER A 130 -13.06 -13.23 -4.69
C SER A 130 -12.65 -11.78 -4.44
N TRP A 131 -13.26 -10.84 -5.15
CA TRP A 131 -12.99 -9.41 -4.95
C TRP A 131 -13.12 -9.02 -3.48
N LYS A 132 -14.15 -9.51 -2.81
CA LYS A 132 -14.40 -9.24 -1.38
C LYS A 132 -13.29 -9.76 -0.48
N GLU A 133 -12.83 -11.01 -0.66
CA GLU A 133 -11.73 -11.58 0.13
C GLU A 133 -10.43 -10.80 -0.08
N ARG A 134 -10.15 -10.36 -1.30
CA ARG A 134 -8.98 -9.55 -1.62
C ARG A 134 -9.07 -8.15 -1.01
N GLN A 135 -10.24 -7.52 -1.08
CA GLN A 135 -10.52 -6.23 -0.44
C GLN A 135 -10.34 -6.31 1.08
N GLU A 136 -10.93 -7.32 1.73
CA GLU A 136 -10.79 -7.56 3.17
C GLU A 136 -9.33 -7.81 3.57
N SER A 137 -8.59 -8.60 2.79
CA SER A 137 -7.16 -8.88 3.02
C SER A 137 -6.31 -7.60 2.95
N VAL A 138 -6.56 -6.74 1.96
CA VAL A 138 -5.90 -5.44 1.83
C VAL A 138 -6.27 -4.51 2.99
N HIS A 139 -7.56 -4.46 3.37
CA HIS A 139 -8.02 -3.65 4.50
C HIS A 139 -7.39 -4.07 5.81
N ASN A 140 -7.39 -5.38 6.11
CA ASN A 140 -6.81 -5.94 7.33
C ASN A 140 -5.31 -5.65 7.45
N PHE A 141 -4.61 -5.53 6.31
CA PHE A 141 -3.21 -5.15 6.30
C PHE A 141 -3.01 -3.63 6.47
N LEU A 142 -3.78 -2.79 5.77
CA LEU A 142 -3.59 -1.33 5.78
C LEU A 142 -4.13 -0.66 7.03
N SER A 143 -5.29 -1.08 7.54
CA SER A 143 -5.93 -0.44 8.68
C SER A 143 -4.99 -0.26 9.88
N PRO A 144 -4.21 -1.26 10.33
CA PRO A 144 -3.26 -1.07 11.42
C PRO A 144 -2.06 -0.16 11.09
N LEU A 145 -1.76 0.09 9.82
CA LEU A 145 -0.70 1.01 9.41
C LEU A 145 -1.14 2.48 9.48
N VAL A 146 -2.42 2.75 9.25
CA VAL A 146 -2.94 4.11 9.13
C VAL A 146 -3.78 4.56 10.34
N HIS A 147 -4.29 3.61 11.12
CA HIS A 147 -5.10 3.87 12.30
C HIS A 147 -4.57 3.12 13.51
N PHE A 148 -4.12 3.87 14.54
CA PHE A 148 -3.54 3.32 15.77
C PHE A 148 -4.53 3.29 16.94
N GLY A 149 -5.80 3.62 16.71
CA GLY A 149 -6.89 3.50 17.66
C GLY A 149 -7.38 2.06 17.83
N SER A 150 -8.46 1.87 18.58
CA SER A 150 -9.13 0.57 18.65
C SER A 150 -9.64 0.17 17.28
N PRO A 151 -9.51 -1.12 16.89
CA PRO A 151 -10.18 -1.63 15.68
C PRO A 151 -11.71 -1.47 15.72
N ASP A 152 -12.29 -1.53 16.93
CA ASP A 152 -13.73 -1.41 17.20
C ASP A 152 -14.15 0.02 17.55
N ASP A 153 -13.42 1.04 17.06
CA ASP A 153 -13.77 2.44 17.28
C ASP A 153 -15.06 2.77 16.53
N GLU A 154 -16.15 3.02 17.26
CA GLU A 154 -17.47 3.34 16.72
C GLU A 154 -17.50 4.55 15.78
N ARG A 155 -16.44 5.37 15.79
CA ARG A 155 -16.28 6.50 14.87
C ARG A 155 -15.72 6.12 13.51
N ILE A 156 -15.29 4.87 13.33
CA ILE A 156 -14.94 4.34 12.01
C ILE A 156 -16.25 4.02 11.29
N SER A 157 -16.46 4.64 10.15
CA SER A 157 -17.63 4.36 9.31
C SER A 157 -17.23 3.56 8.08
N VAL A 158 -18.06 2.58 7.75
CA VAL A 158 -17.93 1.79 6.53
C VAL A 158 -19.19 2.02 5.70
N GLU A 159 -19.00 2.42 4.45
CA GLU A 159 -20.07 2.65 3.49
C GLU A 159 -19.76 1.85 2.22
N GLU A 160 -20.68 1.00 1.80
CA GLU A 160 -20.58 0.25 0.54
C GLU A 160 -21.57 0.83 -0.45
N VAL A 161 -21.07 1.24 -1.61
CA VAL A 161 -21.84 1.76 -2.74
C VAL A 161 -21.74 0.75 -3.86
N ASN A 162 -22.87 0.42 -4.47
CA ASN A 162 -22.94 -0.52 -5.58
C ASN A 162 -23.81 0.06 -6.71
N GLU A 163 -23.18 0.89 -7.53
CA GLU A 163 -23.81 1.50 -8.70
C GLU A 163 -23.47 0.70 -9.96
N PRO A 164 -24.36 0.65 -10.95
CA PRO A 164 -24.08 0.00 -12.22
C PRO A 164 -22.93 0.68 -12.97
N GLY A 165 -22.03 -0.12 -13.54
CA GLY A 165 -20.98 0.38 -14.43
C GLY A 165 -19.56 0.30 -13.85
N PRO A 166 -18.57 0.72 -14.64
CA PRO A 166 -17.16 0.75 -14.23
C PRO A 166 -16.96 1.62 -12.98
N ASN A 167 -16.17 1.13 -12.03
CA ASN A 167 -15.88 1.80 -10.76
C ASN A 167 -17.13 2.08 -9.88
N GLY A 168 -18.26 1.42 -10.16
CA GLY A 168 -19.52 1.63 -9.43
C GLY A 168 -19.60 0.88 -8.11
N HIS A 169 -18.85 -0.22 -7.95
CA HIS A 169 -18.76 -0.93 -6.67
C HIS A 169 -17.58 -0.38 -5.87
N VAL A 170 -17.89 0.24 -4.74
CA VAL A 170 -16.92 0.95 -3.91
C VAL A 170 -17.19 0.71 -2.43
N VAL A 171 -16.14 0.43 -1.66
CA VAL A 171 -16.19 0.40 -0.19
C VAL A 171 -15.36 1.55 0.36
N HIS A 172 -15.99 2.44 1.11
CA HIS A 172 -15.35 3.54 1.82
C HIS A 172 -15.18 3.18 3.29
N VAL A 173 -13.97 3.34 3.82
CA VAL A 173 -13.70 3.24 5.26
C VAL A 173 -13.14 4.57 5.72
N SER A 174 -13.93 5.31 6.50
CA SER A 174 -13.56 6.63 7.01
C SER A 174 -13.16 6.57 8.47
N TYR A 175 -12.01 7.15 8.79
CA TYR A 175 -11.41 7.15 10.11
C TYR A 175 -11.59 8.51 10.82
N PRO A 176 -11.65 8.53 12.16
CA PRO A 176 -11.77 9.76 12.95
C PRO A 176 -10.64 10.76 12.68
N SER A 177 -9.53 10.29 12.16
CA SER A 177 -8.42 11.14 11.73
C SER A 177 -8.75 11.98 10.48
N GLY A 178 -9.92 11.80 9.81
CA GLY A 178 -10.28 12.42 8.53
C GLY A 178 -9.56 11.76 7.32
N LEU A 179 -8.96 10.59 7.50
CA LEU A 179 -8.52 9.73 6.41
C LEU A 179 -9.68 8.86 5.95
N THR A 180 -9.86 8.74 4.65
CA THR A 180 -10.73 7.72 4.04
C THR A 180 -9.89 6.77 3.19
N ILE A 181 -10.12 5.46 3.32
CA ILE A 181 -9.64 4.47 2.38
C ILE A 181 -10.81 4.10 1.48
N ARG A 182 -10.61 4.18 0.18
CA ARG A 182 -11.59 3.87 -0.87
C ARG A 182 -11.14 2.66 -1.65
N TYR A 183 -11.84 1.54 -1.54
CA TYR A 183 -11.63 0.32 -2.32
C TYR A 183 -12.58 0.32 -3.50
N VAL A 184 -12.06 0.29 -4.72
CA VAL A 184 -12.85 0.36 -5.96
C VAL A 184 -12.68 -0.92 -6.76
N GLU A 185 -13.78 -1.55 -7.14
CA GLU A 185 -13.75 -2.65 -8.09
C GLU A 185 -13.51 -2.10 -9.49
N ILE A 186 -12.31 -2.32 -10.03
CA ILE A 186 -11.94 -1.81 -11.35
C ILE A 186 -12.21 -2.84 -12.44
N TRP A 187 -12.80 -2.36 -13.55
CA TRP A 187 -13.14 -3.17 -14.72
C TRP A 187 -12.22 -2.87 -15.92
N ASP A 188 -11.26 -1.97 -15.76
CA ASP A 188 -10.28 -1.58 -16.75
C ASP A 188 -8.92 -1.25 -16.07
N PRO A 189 -7.82 -1.12 -16.82
CA PRO A 189 -6.50 -0.87 -16.25
C PRO A 189 -6.31 0.51 -15.61
N PHE A 190 -7.23 1.45 -15.85
CA PHE A 190 -7.10 2.83 -15.39
C PHE A 190 -7.88 3.11 -14.11
N GLY A 191 -9.07 2.50 -13.98
CA GLY A 191 -9.93 2.69 -12.83
C GLY A 191 -10.15 4.16 -12.46
N PRO A 192 -10.14 4.52 -11.17
CA PRO A 192 -10.39 5.89 -10.72
C PRO A 192 -9.36 6.92 -11.18
N THR A 193 -8.17 6.53 -11.61
CA THR A 193 -7.11 7.48 -11.98
C THR A 193 -7.46 8.40 -13.18
N ILE A 194 -8.43 7.99 -14.00
CA ILE A 194 -8.91 8.77 -15.14
C ILE A 194 -10.36 9.26 -14.97
N THR A 195 -11.01 8.97 -13.85
CA THR A 195 -12.38 9.43 -13.54
C THR A 195 -12.43 10.31 -12.30
N ASP A 196 -11.38 10.35 -11.50
CA ASP A 196 -11.23 11.20 -10.32
C ASP A 196 -10.05 12.17 -10.53
N LYS A 197 -10.40 13.46 -10.72
CA LYS A 197 -9.41 14.51 -10.98
C LYS A 197 -8.54 14.81 -9.78
N ASP A 198 -9.06 14.61 -8.56
CA ASP A 198 -8.42 15.04 -7.32
C ASP A 198 -7.30 14.06 -6.86
N ILE A 199 -7.17 12.92 -7.49
CA ILE A 199 -6.00 12.06 -7.31
C ILE A 199 -4.77 12.80 -7.84
N SER A 200 -3.73 12.92 -6.99
CA SER A 200 -2.50 13.65 -7.32
C SER A 200 -1.26 12.75 -7.45
N ALA A 201 -1.30 11.53 -6.91
CA ALA A 201 -0.20 10.59 -6.97
C ALA A 201 -0.67 9.16 -7.28
N LEU A 202 0.20 8.39 -7.95
CA LEU A 202 -0.02 6.99 -8.29
C LEU A 202 1.20 6.17 -7.87
N VAL A 203 0.98 5.14 -7.06
CA VAL A 203 2.04 4.21 -6.67
C VAL A 203 1.93 2.93 -7.49
N LEU A 204 3.04 2.51 -8.07
CA LEU A 204 3.13 1.35 -8.96
C LEU A 204 4.28 0.43 -8.54
N SER A 205 4.16 -0.86 -8.88
CA SER A 205 5.33 -1.75 -8.92
C SER A 205 6.09 -1.54 -10.24
N LEU A 206 7.37 -1.91 -10.26
CA LEU A 206 8.18 -1.86 -11.49
C LEU A 206 7.53 -2.62 -12.66
N GLU A 207 6.84 -3.73 -12.38
CA GLU A 207 6.14 -4.54 -13.39
C GLU A 207 5.01 -3.76 -14.08
N THR A 208 4.42 -2.79 -13.40
CA THR A 208 3.28 -1.99 -13.90
C THR A 208 3.66 -0.58 -14.32
N ARG A 209 4.97 -0.28 -14.41
CA ARG A 209 5.52 1.05 -14.80
C ARG A 209 4.87 1.64 -16.06
N SER A 210 4.69 0.83 -17.10
CA SER A 210 4.05 1.28 -18.35
C SER A 210 2.62 1.78 -18.16
N GLY A 211 1.91 1.29 -17.12
CA GLY A 211 0.57 1.75 -16.75
C GLY A 211 0.55 3.21 -16.32
N GLY A 212 1.56 3.67 -15.58
CA GLY A 212 1.66 5.07 -15.13
C GLY A 212 1.74 6.05 -16.30
N ALA A 213 2.56 5.74 -17.32
CA ALA A 213 2.65 6.54 -18.53
C ALA A 213 1.32 6.58 -19.30
N ALA A 214 0.63 5.43 -19.39
CA ALA A 214 -0.68 5.33 -20.05
C ALA A 214 -1.77 6.14 -19.32
N VAL A 215 -1.79 6.09 -17.97
CA VAL A 215 -2.69 6.91 -17.15
C VAL A 215 -2.44 8.41 -17.42
N ASN A 216 -1.19 8.86 -17.33
CA ASN A 216 -0.88 10.29 -17.53
C ASN A 216 -1.17 10.77 -18.96
N LYS A 217 -0.99 9.90 -19.96
CA LYS A 217 -1.44 10.20 -21.32
C LYS A 217 -2.95 10.46 -21.38
N LYS A 218 -3.75 9.57 -20.75
CA LYS A 218 -5.21 9.71 -20.69
C LYS A 218 -5.65 10.99 -19.97
N ARG A 219 -5.01 11.31 -18.83
CA ARG A 219 -5.29 12.55 -18.09
C ARG A 219 -4.98 13.78 -18.91
N ASN A 220 -3.85 13.80 -19.63
CA ASN A 220 -3.50 14.90 -20.54
C ASN A 220 -4.53 15.07 -21.67
N GLU A 221 -5.04 13.95 -22.24
CA GLU A 221 -6.10 13.99 -23.25
C GLU A 221 -7.40 14.62 -22.70
N GLN A 222 -7.63 14.54 -21.39
CA GLN A 222 -8.78 15.16 -20.69
C GLN A 222 -8.49 16.60 -20.21
N GLY A 223 -7.26 17.10 -20.39
CA GLY A 223 -6.84 18.41 -19.87
C GLY A 223 -6.63 18.42 -18.35
N TRP A 224 -6.31 17.26 -17.74
CA TRP A 224 -6.02 17.13 -16.32
C TRP A 224 -4.52 17.10 -16.06
N ASP A 225 -4.13 17.53 -14.85
CA ASP A 225 -2.75 17.46 -14.42
C ASP A 225 -2.29 15.97 -14.36
N PRO A 226 -1.04 15.69 -14.77
CA PRO A 226 -0.48 14.36 -14.63
C PRO A 226 -0.32 13.98 -13.15
N LEU A 227 -0.46 12.70 -12.85
CA LEU A 227 -0.15 12.18 -11.53
C LEU A 227 1.37 12.12 -11.33
N GLU A 228 1.85 12.45 -10.12
CA GLU A 228 3.19 12.07 -9.71
C GLU A 228 3.24 10.56 -9.51
N VAL A 229 4.20 9.90 -10.18
CA VAL A 229 4.30 8.43 -10.20
C VAL A 229 5.44 8.00 -9.29
N PHE A 230 5.12 7.19 -8.29
CA PHE A 230 6.08 6.56 -7.39
C PHE A 230 6.23 5.08 -7.74
N GLU A 231 7.44 4.67 -8.05
CA GLU A 231 7.75 3.29 -8.39
C GLU A 231 8.36 2.57 -7.19
N VAL A 232 7.80 1.41 -6.86
CA VAL A 232 8.29 0.57 -5.77
C VAL A 232 8.95 -0.66 -6.38
N ALA A 233 10.25 -0.82 -6.12
CA ALA A 233 10.96 -2.04 -6.44
C ALA A 233 10.51 -3.15 -5.48
N VAL A 234 9.58 -3.97 -5.94
CA VAL A 234 9.12 -5.13 -5.19
C VAL A 234 10.01 -6.30 -5.52
N LEU A 235 11.18 -6.37 -4.87
CA LEU A 235 12.14 -7.47 -5.00
C LEU A 235 12.44 -7.85 -6.46
N ASP A 236 13.12 -6.95 -7.17
CA ASP A 236 13.73 -7.30 -8.44
C ASP A 236 15.04 -8.04 -8.18
N ALA A 237 15.07 -9.34 -8.43
CA ALA A 237 16.26 -10.17 -8.30
C ALA A 237 17.16 -10.07 -9.55
N SER A 238 17.03 -9.02 -10.35
CA SER A 238 17.80 -8.83 -11.58
C SER A 238 19.12 -8.09 -11.38
N GLU A 239 19.49 -7.65 -10.17
CA GLU A 239 20.83 -7.17 -9.88
C GLU A 239 21.66 -8.29 -9.23
N GLU A 240 22.49 -8.87 -10.04
CA GLU A 240 23.79 -9.58 -9.91
C GLU A 240 24.30 -10.05 -8.53
N ASP A 241 23.48 -10.53 -7.62
CA ASP A 241 23.95 -11.32 -6.49
C ASP A 241 23.00 -12.48 -6.22
N ASN A 242 23.31 -13.65 -6.81
CA ASN A 242 22.90 -15.02 -6.41
C ASN A 242 21.67 -15.19 -5.52
N VAL A 243 20.60 -14.44 -5.76
CA VAL A 243 19.29 -14.78 -5.22
C VAL A 243 18.68 -15.80 -6.17
N ASP A 244 18.70 -17.04 -5.72
CA ASP A 244 18.19 -18.24 -6.38
C ASP A 244 16.88 -17.92 -7.14
N GLU A 245 16.81 -18.22 -8.46
CA GLU A 245 15.61 -18.07 -9.32
C GLU A 245 14.34 -18.64 -8.68
N THR A 246 14.52 -19.57 -7.72
CA THR A 246 13.46 -20.16 -6.91
C THR A 246 12.76 -19.17 -5.97
N PHE A 247 13.38 -18.02 -5.64
CA PHE A 247 12.79 -17.05 -4.73
C PHE A 247 11.75 -16.14 -5.42
N GLN A 248 12.00 -15.75 -6.67
CA GLN A 248 11.05 -14.94 -7.47
C GLN A 248 9.76 -15.71 -7.77
N THR A 249 9.87 -17.00 -8.12
CA THR A 249 8.72 -17.86 -8.39
C THR A 249 7.90 -18.15 -7.12
N LYS A 250 8.54 -18.15 -5.94
CA LYS A 250 7.88 -18.45 -4.66
C LYS A 250 6.98 -17.34 -4.14
N LEU A 251 7.11 -16.09 -4.60
CA LEU A 251 6.41 -14.93 -4.05
C LEU A 251 5.27 -14.39 -4.93
N SER A 252 4.95 -15.01 -6.05
CA SER A 252 3.87 -14.55 -6.90
C SER A 252 2.52 -15.18 -6.53
N SER A 253 1.42 -14.44 -6.71
CA SER A 253 0.06 -14.98 -6.54
C SER A 253 -0.19 -16.22 -7.40
N THR A 254 0.38 -16.26 -8.62
CA THR A 254 0.27 -17.41 -9.51
C THR A 254 0.91 -18.66 -8.91
N GLU A 255 2.06 -18.54 -8.28
CA GLU A 255 2.74 -19.65 -7.61
C GLU A 255 1.98 -20.13 -6.37
N ILE A 256 1.37 -19.22 -5.63
CA ILE A 256 0.50 -19.58 -4.50
C ILE A 256 -0.68 -20.41 -4.99
N ARG A 257 -1.35 -19.97 -6.08
CA ARG A 257 -2.47 -20.71 -6.67
C ARG A 257 -2.03 -22.06 -7.22
N ARG A 258 -0.88 -22.15 -7.88
CA ARG A 258 -0.31 -23.42 -8.37
C ARG A 258 -0.15 -24.43 -7.22
N LYS A 259 0.46 -24.04 -6.12
CA LYS A 259 0.64 -24.90 -4.94
C LYS A 259 -0.68 -25.35 -4.33
N ARG A 260 -1.69 -24.48 -4.32
CA ARG A 260 -3.03 -24.85 -3.85
C ARG A 260 -3.67 -25.88 -4.76
N SER A 261 -3.55 -25.72 -6.08
CA SER A 261 -4.06 -26.69 -7.08
C SER A 261 -3.42 -28.05 -6.91
N GLU A 262 -2.10 -28.12 -6.75
CA GLU A 262 -1.37 -29.37 -6.52
C GLU A 262 -1.80 -30.09 -5.23
N ARG A 263 -2.01 -29.32 -4.16
CA ARG A 263 -2.47 -29.87 -2.89
C ARG A 263 -3.87 -30.47 -2.99
N THR A 264 -4.81 -29.74 -3.63
CA THR A 264 -6.18 -30.23 -3.85
C THR A 264 -6.21 -31.50 -4.67
N GLN A 265 -5.38 -31.60 -5.71
CA GLN A 265 -5.25 -32.83 -6.53
C GLN A 265 -4.72 -34.00 -5.73
N SER A 266 -3.74 -33.79 -4.84
CA SER A 266 -3.18 -34.83 -3.96
C SER A 266 -4.20 -35.33 -2.96
N GLU A 267 -5.01 -34.45 -2.37
CA GLU A 267 -6.07 -34.79 -1.41
C GLU A 267 -7.24 -35.53 -2.08
N THR A 268 -7.49 -35.33 -3.37
CA THR A 268 -8.54 -36.03 -4.12
C THR A 268 -8.12 -37.43 -4.56
N GLN A 269 -6.80 -37.72 -4.61
CA GLN A 269 -6.25 -39.01 -5.03
C GLN A 269 -5.94 -39.97 -3.84
N ALA A 270 -6.07 -39.49 -2.62
CA ALA A 270 -5.87 -40.24 -1.37
C ALA A 270 -7.18 -40.75 -0.79
#